data_08904859ffc2b341e00382cf7aa607b2
#
_entry.id   08904859ffc2b341e00382cf7aa607b2
#
_cell.length_a   1.000
_cell.length_b   1.000
_cell.length_c   1.000
_cell.angle_alpha   90.00
_cell.angle_beta   90.00
_cell.angle_gamma   90.00
#
_symmetry.space_group_name_H-M   'P 1'
#
loop_
_entity.id
_entity.type
_entity.pdbx_description
1 polymer ?
#
loop_
_entity_poly.entity_id
_entity_poly.type
_entity_poly.pdbx_seq_one_letter_code
_entity_poly.pdbx_strand_id
1 'polypeptide(L)'
;IMPSYGDELERGFYLRDGGYYFAISDYLDQKITGEIFTKGSWGLTSTTNYRKRYKFSGTVNLSYIVTKKGEKNMPDYSVSKNFKIVWSHRQDAKANPNQNFSASVNYATTNYERNNLSSMYNPALTSQSIRTSSVSYSRSFPDAKMNLSSSFNISQNMRDSTLSLTLPSLNWSVSRIYPFKRKKAM
;
A
#
# COMPACT_ATOMS: atom_id res chain seq x y z
N ILE A 1 -12.85 5.81 18.52
CA ILE A 1 -13.57 4.88 17.64
C ILE A 1 -14.05 3.73 18.51
N MET A 2 -15.35 3.49 18.52
CA MET A 2 -15.93 2.40 19.31
C MET A 2 -15.62 1.06 18.67
N PRO A 3 -15.20 0.06 19.45
CA PRO A 3 -14.99 -1.27 18.95
C PRO A 3 -16.31 -1.98 18.64
N SER A 4 -16.29 -2.84 17.64
CA SER A 4 -17.31 -3.85 17.41
C SER A 4 -16.98 -5.11 18.20
N TYR A 5 -17.99 -5.84 18.63
CA TYR A 5 -17.83 -7.08 19.37
C TYR A 5 -18.61 -8.22 18.69
N GLY A 6 -18.15 -9.42 18.91
CA GLY A 6 -18.78 -10.62 18.40
C GLY A 6 -18.02 -11.87 18.84
N ASP A 7 -18.36 -12.99 18.26
CA ASP A 7 -17.68 -14.24 18.51
C ASP A 7 -17.30 -14.96 17.21
N GLU A 8 -16.27 -15.75 17.28
CA GLU A 8 -15.77 -16.58 16.19
C GLU A 8 -15.35 -17.95 16.73
N LEU A 9 -15.71 -18.99 16.00
CA LEU A 9 -15.51 -20.38 16.43
C LEU A 9 -14.05 -20.71 16.76
N GLU A 10 -13.11 -20.26 15.91
CA GLU A 10 -11.69 -20.61 16.07
C GLU A 10 -10.95 -19.72 17.10
N ARG A 11 -11.28 -18.42 17.18
CA ARG A 11 -10.54 -17.42 17.98
C ARG A 11 -11.30 -16.93 19.21
N GLY A 12 -12.57 -17.30 19.36
CA GLY A 12 -13.45 -16.93 20.47
C GLY A 12 -14.03 -15.53 20.35
N PHE A 13 -14.46 -14.94 21.46
CA PHE A 13 -14.99 -13.58 21.48
C PHE A 13 -13.94 -12.57 21.06
N TYR A 14 -14.37 -11.55 20.34
CA TYR A 14 -13.49 -10.48 19.88
C TYR A 14 -14.05 -9.09 20.17
N LEU A 15 -13.12 -8.17 20.36
CA LEU A 15 -13.29 -6.73 20.21
C LEU A 15 -12.39 -6.27 19.07
N ARG A 16 -12.96 -5.65 18.04
CA ARG A 16 -12.21 -5.21 16.86
C ARG A 16 -12.58 -3.80 16.44
N ASP A 17 -11.71 -3.20 15.62
CA ASP A 17 -11.86 -1.84 15.08
C ASP A 17 -11.93 -0.74 16.13
N GLY A 18 -11.67 -1.07 17.41
CA GLY A 18 -11.49 -0.12 18.47
C GLY A 18 -10.18 0.65 18.30
N GLY A 19 -10.19 1.96 18.53
CA GLY A 19 -8.96 2.71 18.36
C GLY A 19 -9.10 4.21 18.51
N TYR A 20 -8.04 4.89 18.14
CA TYR A 20 -7.94 6.32 18.26
C TYR A 20 -7.62 7.00 16.92
N TYR A 21 -8.16 8.20 16.75
CA TYR A 21 -7.90 9.04 15.60
C TYR A 21 -7.11 10.27 16.03
N PHE A 22 -5.98 10.49 15.38
CA PHE A 22 -5.10 11.61 15.63
C PHE A 22 -5.17 12.58 14.44
N ALA A 23 -5.73 13.75 14.65
CA ALA A 23 -5.58 14.87 13.73
C ALA A 23 -4.25 15.57 14.03
N ILE A 24 -3.16 15.11 13.40
CA ILE A 24 -1.79 15.58 13.69
C ILE A 24 -1.61 17.00 13.14
N SER A 25 -2.12 17.25 11.93
CA SER A 25 -2.08 18.56 11.28
C SER A 25 -3.16 18.69 10.21
N ASP A 26 -3.34 19.88 9.65
CA ASP A 26 -4.27 20.12 8.53
C ASP A 26 -3.98 19.28 7.28
N TYR A 27 -2.81 18.67 7.23
CA TYR A 27 -2.32 17.88 6.08
C TYR A 27 -2.11 16.41 6.39
N LEU A 28 -2.20 16.01 7.65
CA LEU A 28 -1.84 14.67 8.10
C LEU A 28 -2.79 14.21 9.20
N ASP A 29 -3.45 13.11 8.97
CA ASP A 29 -4.22 12.38 9.97
C ASP A 29 -3.75 10.94 10.12
N GLN A 30 -3.94 10.38 11.29
CA GLN A 30 -3.62 9.00 11.58
C GLN A 30 -4.73 8.33 12.38
N LYS A 31 -5.16 7.19 11.92
CA LYS A 31 -6.10 6.30 12.61
C LYS A 31 -5.36 5.04 13.04
N ILE A 32 -5.38 4.73 14.33
CA ILE A 32 -4.83 3.48 14.87
C ILE A 32 -6.00 2.68 15.41
N THR A 33 -6.18 1.47 14.92
CA THR A 33 -7.21 0.53 15.38
C THR A 33 -6.59 -0.80 15.77
N GLY A 34 -7.15 -1.40 16.81
CA GLY A 34 -6.74 -2.70 17.31
C GLY A 34 -7.87 -3.71 17.27
N GLU A 35 -7.50 -4.97 17.27
CA GLU A 35 -8.39 -6.10 17.46
C GLU A 35 -7.78 -7.08 18.46
N ILE A 36 -8.61 -7.65 19.32
CA ILE A 36 -8.21 -8.65 20.31
C ILE A 36 -9.24 -9.76 20.37
N PHE A 37 -8.76 -10.98 20.58
CA PHE A 37 -9.57 -12.18 20.67
C PHE A 37 -9.26 -12.94 21.97
N THR A 38 -10.26 -13.57 22.56
CA THR A 38 -10.12 -14.24 23.87
C THR A 38 -9.12 -15.39 23.87
N LYS A 39 -8.93 -16.08 22.74
CA LYS A 39 -7.91 -17.14 22.60
C LYS A 39 -6.51 -16.60 22.31
N GLY A 40 -6.27 -15.31 22.48
CA GLY A 40 -4.95 -14.67 22.44
C GLY A 40 -4.47 -14.23 21.05
N SER A 41 -5.33 -14.26 20.03
CA SER A 41 -5.07 -13.57 18.76
C SER A 41 -5.24 -12.06 18.93
N TRP A 42 -4.45 -11.28 18.21
CA TRP A 42 -4.57 -9.81 18.23
C TRP A 42 -4.06 -9.20 16.93
N GLY A 43 -4.49 -8.01 16.64
CA GLY A 43 -4.05 -7.25 15.48
C GLY A 43 -4.00 -5.74 15.75
N LEU A 44 -3.17 -5.07 14.99
CA LEU A 44 -3.03 -3.61 15.01
C LEU A 44 -3.00 -3.10 13.57
N THR A 45 -3.80 -2.08 13.29
CA THR A 45 -3.84 -1.42 12.00
C THR A 45 -3.64 0.08 12.18
N SER A 46 -2.70 0.63 11.43
CA SER A 46 -2.44 2.07 11.36
C SER A 46 -2.74 2.56 9.95
N THR A 47 -3.65 3.51 9.82
CA THR A 47 -3.98 4.18 8.58
C THR A 47 -3.61 5.63 8.70
N THR A 48 -2.66 6.08 7.89
CA THR A 48 -2.21 7.47 7.83
C THR A 48 -2.61 8.06 6.48
N ASN A 49 -3.37 9.14 6.51
CA ASN A 49 -3.70 9.90 5.33
C ASN A 49 -2.93 11.21 5.35
N TYR A 50 -2.37 11.57 4.22
CA TYR A 50 -1.70 12.85 4.06
C TYR A 50 -2.14 13.51 2.76
N ARG A 51 -2.40 14.82 2.83
CA ARG A 51 -2.88 15.59 1.69
C ARG A 51 -2.44 17.05 1.79
N LYS A 52 -1.77 17.52 0.76
CA LYS A 52 -1.50 18.93 0.59
C LYS A 52 -2.10 19.41 -0.73
N ARG A 53 -3.09 20.30 -0.65
CA ARG A 53 -3.79 20.82 -1.83
C ARG A 53 -2.81 21.30 -2.90
N TYR A 54 -3.08 20.96 -4.15
CA TYR A 54 -2.28 21.31 -5.32
C TYR A 54 -0.83 20.81 -5.28
N LYS A 55 -0.49 19.88 -4.38
CA LYS A 55 0.86 19.30 -4.28
C LYS A 55 0.85 17.79 -4.36
N PHE A 56 0.28 17.13 -3.38
CA PHE A 56 0.25 15.68 -3.32
C PHE A 56 -0.85 15.16 -2.40
N SER A 57 -1.19 13.91 -2.58
CA SER A 57 -2.02 13.16 -1.64
C SER A 57 -1.56 11.70 -1.57
N GLY A 58 -1.80 11.07 -0.45
CA GLY A 58 -1.51 9.66 -0.29
C GLY A 58 -2.09 9.08 0.98
N THR A 59 -2.06 7.76 1.04
CA THR A 59 -2.50 6.97 2.19
C THR A 59 -1.49 5.86 2.44
N VAL A 60 -1.13 5.67 3.68
CA VAL A 60 -0.32 4.54 4.16
C VAL A 60 -1.17 3.72 5.11
N ASN A 61 -1.36 2.45 4.80
CA ASN A 61 -2.03 1.50 5.66
C ASN A 61 -1.04 0.39 6.04
N LEU A 62 -0.78 0.26 7.33
CA LEU A 62 0.08 -0.76 7.91
C LEU A 62 -0.80 -1.62 8.81
N SER A 63 -0.77 -2.93 8.62
CA SER A 63 -1.54 -3.86 9.43
C SER A 63 -0.66 -5.04 9.85
N TYR A 64 -0.73 -5.40 11.12
CA TYR A 64 -0.05 -6.52 11.70
C TYR A 64 -1.02 -7.37 12.51
N ILE A 65 -1.05 -8.68 12.24
CA ILE A 65 -1.99 -9.62 12.85
C ILE A 65 -1.21 -10.83 13.35
N VAL A 66 -1.46 -11.19 14.61
CA VAL A 66 -0.99 -12.44 15.22
C VAL A 66 -2.21 -13.32 15.45
N THR A 67 -2.32 -14.39 14.68
CA THR A 67 -3.40 -15.36 14.79
C THR A 67 -2.92 -16.61 15.52
N LYS A 68 -3.62 -16.96 16.60
CA LYS A 68 -3.40 -18.20 17.34
C LYS A 68 -4.62 -19.09 17.13
N LYS A 69 -4.40 -20.32 16.70
CA LYS A 69 -5.45 -21.35 16.52
C LYS A 69 -5.10 -22.56 17.37
N GLY A 70 -6.12 -23.25 17.82
CA GLY A 70 -5.99 -24.40 18.71
C GLY A 70 -5.67 -24.02 20.16
N GLU A 71 -5.59 -24.99 21.03
CA GLU A 71 -5.24 -24.83 22.43
C GLU A 71 -3.74 -25.08 22.67
N LYS A 72 -3.14 -24.26 23.53
CA LYS A 72 -1.73 -24.41 23.90
C LYS A 72 -1.50 -25.81 24.49
N ASN A 73 -0.52 -26.53 23.96
CA ASN A 73 -0.17 -27.93 24.24
C ASN A 73 -1.00 -28.99 23.48
N MET A 74 -1.87 -28.61 22.56
CA MET A 74 -2.53 -29.52 21.64
C MET A 74 -1.78 -29.58 20.29
N PRO A 75 -1.84 -30.68 19.55
CA PRO A 75 -1.14 -30.84 18.27
C PRO A 75 -1.65 -29.91 17.15
N ASP A 76 -2.83 -29.34 17.31
CA ASP A 76 -3.44 -28.37 16.40
C ASP A 76 -3.08 -26.91 16.72
N TYR A 77 -2.26 -26.68 17.77
CA TYR A 77 -1.84 -25.34 18.12
C TYR A 77 -0.93 -24.74 17.04
N SER A 78 -1.33 -23.60 16.51
CA SER A 78 -0.53 -22.87 15.53
C SER A 78 -0.54 -21.37 15.80
N VAL A 79 0.59 -20.72 15.53
CA VAL A 79 0.74 -19.26 15.63
C VAL A 79 1.17 -18.74 14.27
N SER A 80 0.39 -17.86 13.69
CA SER A 80 0.69 -17.20 12.43
C SER A 80 0.84 -15.71 12.64
N LYS A 81 1.93 -15.14 12.15
CA LYS A 81 2.21 -13.71 12.18
C LYS A 81 2.14 -13.18 10.75
N ASN A 82 1.29 -12.21 10.51
CA ASN A 82 1.05 -11.68 9.19
C ASN A 82 1.09 -10.16 9.21
N PHE A 83 1.59 -9.57 8.14
CA PHE A 83 1.55 -8.14 7.97
C PHE A 83 1.15 -7.76 6.54
N LYS A 84 0.63 -6.55 6.41
CA LYS A 84 0.23 -5.95 5.14
C LYS A 84 0.63 -4.48 5.13
N ILE A 85 1.18 -4.06 4.01
CA ILE A 85 1.53 -2.67 3.73
C ILE A 85 0.83 -2.27 2.44
N VAL A 86 0.01 -1.25 2.51
CA VAL A 86 -0.58 -0.61 1.34
C VAL A 86 -0.22 0.87 1.39
N TRP A 87 0.50 1.32 0.39
CA TRP A 87 0.85 2.73 0.24
C TRP A 87 0.45 3.22 -1.13
N SER A 88 -0.32 4.27 -1.16
CA SER A 88 -0.64 5.00 -2.39
C SER A 88 -0.17 6.44 -2.26
N HIS A 89 0.52 6.92 -3.27
CA HIS A 89 0.95 8.30 -3.37
C HIS A 89 0.70 8.83 -4.78
N ARG A 90 0.17 10.03 -4.86
CA ARG A 90 -0.05 10.71 -6.12
C ARG A 90 0.34 12.18 -5.99
N GLN A 91 1.22 12.63 -6.86
CA GLN A 91 1.52 14.05 -7.04
C GLN A 91 0.41 14.72 -7.84
N ASP A 92 0.01 15.92 -7.45
CA ASP A 92 -0.93 16.74 -8.22
C ASP A 92 -0.20 17.38 -9.41
N ALA A 93 -0.82 17.33 -10.59
CA ALA A 93 -0.26 17.96 -11.79
C ALA A 93 -0.05 19.47 -11.64
N LYS A 94 -0.80 20.12 -10.75
CA LYS A 94 -0.65 21.56 -10.45
C LYS A 94 0.59 21.87 -9.61
N ALA A 95 1.18 20.87 -8.92
CA ALA A 95 2.39 21.05 -8.14
C ALA A 95 3.61 21.36 -9.03
N ASN A 96 3.72 20.60 -10.10
CA ASN A 96 4.73 20.82 -11.13
C ASN A 96 4.24 20.17 -12.44
N PRO A 97 3.85 20.95 -13.46
CA PRO A 97 3.33 20.40 -14.71
C PRO A 97 4.38 19.57 -15.48
N ASN A 98 5.66 19.79 -15.19
CA ASN A 98 6.76 19.10 -15.86
C ASN A 98 7.27 17.88 -15.09
N GLN A 99 6.64 17.51 -13.97
CA GLN A 99 7.06 16.39 -13.15
C GLN A 99 5.83 15.67 -12.62
N ASN A 100 5.88 14.35 -12.65
CA ASN A 100 4.87 13.51 -12.03
C ASN A 100 5.53 12.36 -11.26
N PHE A 101 5.09 12.18 -10.03
CA PHE A 101 5.47 11.06 -9.19
C PHE A 101 4.23 10.34 -8.69
N SER A 102 4.17 9.03 -8.89
CA SER A 102 3.12 8.19 -8.33
C SER A 102 3.69 6.88 -7.82
N ALA A 103 3.15 6.42 -6.71
CA ALA A 103 3.50 5.15 -6.12
C ALA A 103 2.24 4.41 -5.67
N SER A 104 2.20 3.12 -5.95
CA SER A 104 1.17 2.20 -5.47
C SER A 104 1.86 0.93 -5.00
N VAL A 105 2.00 0.78 -3.69
CA VAL A 105 2.64 -0.38 -3.06
C VAL A 105 1.57 -1.20 -2.37
N ASN A 106 1.51 -2.49 -2.68
CA ASN A 106 0.60 -3.43 -2.04
C ASN A 106 1.37 -4.72 -1.77
N TYR A 107 1.82 -4.87 -0.53
CA TYR A 107 2.56 -6.03 -0.07
C TYR A 107 1.89 -6.64 1.14
N ALA A 108 1.80 -7.96 1.19
CA ALA A 108 1.32 -8.68 2.35
C ALA A 108 1.97 -10.06 2.46
N THR A 109 2.01 -10.61 3.67
CA THR A 109 2.35 -12.02 3.86
C THR A 109 1.29 -12.92 3.24
N THR A 110 1.70 -14.10 2.77
CA THR A 110 0.86 -15.02 1.98
C THR A 110 -0.48 -15.35 2.65
N ASN A 111 -0.49 -15.52 3.96
CA ASN A 111 -1.70 -15.92 4.71
C ASN A 111 -2.44 -14.72 5.33
N TYR A 112 -2.06 -13.48 5.02
CA TYR A 112 -2.67 -12.31 5.64
C TYR A 112 -4.20 -12.30 5.48
N GLU A 113 -4.71 -12.43 4.26
CA GLU A 113 -6.15 -12.33 4.01
C GLU A 113 -6.96 -13.49 4.61
N ARG A 114 -6.35 -14.67 4.73
CA ARG A 114 -6.97 -15.82 5.37
C ARG A 114 -7.07 -15.69 6.89
N ASN A 115 -6.17 -14.92 7.49
CA ASN A 115 -6.11 -14.71 8.94
C ASN A 115 -6.76 -13.41 9.39
N ASN A 116 -7.07 -12.51 8.46
CA ASN A 116 -7.78 -11.27 8.76
C ASN A 116 -9.29 -11.50 8.72
N LEU A 117 -9.98 -11.24 9.84
CA LEU A 117 -11.41 -11.46 9.95
C LEU A 117 -12.22 -10.63 8.95
N SER A 118 -11.79 -9.42 8.65
CA SER A 118 -12.49 -8.53 7.70
C SER A 118 -12.46 -9.05 6.26
N SER A 119 -11.39 -9.76 5.88
CA SER A 119 -11.19 -10.27 4.52
C SER A 119 -11.52 -11.76 4.39
N MET A 120 -11.53 -12.51 5.48
CA MET A 120 -11.74 -13.95 5.49
C MET A 120 -13.05 -14.37 4.82
N TYR A 121 -14.11 -13.60 5.04
CA TYR A 121 -15.42 -13.85 4.43
C TYR A 121 -15.64 -13.14 3.09
N ASN A 122 -14.59 -12.50 2.53
CA ASN A 122 -14.66 -11.84 1.23
C ASN A 122 -13.89 -12.67 0.18
N PRO A 123 -14.58 -13.43 -0.69
CA PRO A 123 -13.93 -14.27 -1.71
C PRO A 123 -13.04 -13.48 -2.66
N ALA A 124 -13.37 -12.24 -2.97
CA ALA A 124 -12.57 -11.40 -3.85
C ALA A 124 -11.18 -11.08 -3.27
N LEU A 125 -11.08 -10.95 -1.94
CA LEU A 125 -9.81 -10.69 -1.25
C LEU A 125 -9.03 -11.98 -1.00
N THR A 126 -9.70 -13.05 -0.58
CA THR A 126 -9.05 -14.34 -0.26
C THR A 126 -8.60 -15.08 -1.50
N SER A 127 -9.24 -14.88 -2.65
CA SER A 127 -8.86 -15.49 -3.94
C SER A 127 -7.81 -14.69 -4.71
N GLN A 128 -7.46 -13.49 -4.26
CA GLN A 128 -6.44 -12.68 -4.92
C GLN A 128 -5.08 -13.36 -4.85
N SER A 129 -4.62 -13.87 -6.00
CA SER A 129 -3.37 -14.61 -6.10
C SER A 129 -2.16 -13.72 -6.37
N ILE A 130 -2.36 -12.56 -6.99
CA ILE A 130 -1.29 -11.68 -7.42
C ILE A 130 -1.51 -10.28 -6.83
N ARG A 131 -0.45 -9.73 -6.25
CA ARG A 131 -0.37 -8.34 -5.79
C ARG A 131 0.70 -7.61 -6.57
N THR A 132 0.36 -6.46 -7.09
CA THR A 132 1.29 -5.63 -7.84
C THR A 132 1.59 -4.36 -7.09
N SER A 133 2.86 -3.96 -7.14
CA SER A 133 3.33 -2.68 -6.64
C SER A 133 4.06 -1.97 -7.76
N SER A 134 3.80 -0.69 -7.91
CA SER A 134 4.44 0.12 -8.94
C SER A 134 4.84 1.49 -8.39
N VAL A 135 6.02 1.94 -8.79
CA VAL A 135 6.49 3.30 -8.54
C VAL A 135 6.87 3.88 -9.88
N SER A 136 6.33 5.03 -10.21
CA SER A 136 6.62 5.72 -11.46
C SER A 136 7.02 7.18 -11.21
N TYR A 137 8.04 7.60 -11.94
CA TYR A 137 8.52 8.95 -11.95
C TYR A 137 8.69 9.42 -13.39
N SER A 138 8.16 10.57 -13.73
CA SER A 138 8.36 11.18 -15.03
C SER A 138 8.69 12.65 -14.88
N ARG A 139 9.62 13.15 -15.71
CA ARG A 139 10.00 14.54 -15.77
C ARG A 139 10.23 14.98 -17.20
N SER A 140 9.59 16.05 -17.57
CA SER A 140 9.78 16.74 -18.85
C SER A 140 10.67 17.96 -18.67
N PHE A 141 11.61 18.16 -19.58
CA PHE A 141 12.47 19.34 -19.67
C PHE A 141 12.14 20.08 -20.97
N PRO A 142 11.14 20.99 -20.94
CA PRO A 142 10.65 21.66 -22.16
C PRO A 142 11.75 22.43 -22.88
N ASP A 143 12.62 23.12 -22.12
CA ASP A 143 13.72 23.94 -22.67
C ASP A 143 14.77 23.06 -23.40
N ALA A 144 15.07 21.90 -22.84
CA ALA A 144 16.02 20.95 -23.43
C ALA A 144 15.35 19.97 -24.40
N LYS A 145 13.99 20.02 -24.54
CA LYS A 145 13.19 19.08 -25.33
C LYS A 145 13.46 17.63 -25.00
N MET A 146 13.64 17.33 -23.73
CA MET A 146 13.95 16.01 -23.21
C MET A 146 12.84 15.55 -22.26
N ASN A 147 12.59 14.24 -22.24
CA ASN A 147 11.70 13.60 -21.28
C ASN A 147 12.43 12.42 -20.64
N LEU A 148 12.33 12.35 -19.32
CA LEU A 148 12.84 11.25 -18.51
C LEU A 148 11.65 10.55 -17.88
N SER A 149 11.56 9.23 -18.02
CA SER A 149 10.60 8.41 -17.29
C SER A 149 11.28 7.19 -16.69
N SER A 150 10.91 6.88 -15.48
CA SER A 150 11.37 5.69 -14.78
C SER A 150 10.18 4.98 -14.16
N SER A 151 10.13 3.68 -14.29
CA SER A 151 9.13 2.85 -13.64
C SER A 151 9.77 1.62 -13.02
N PHE A 152 9.28 1.28 -11.84
CA PHE A 152 9.68 0.12 -11.07
C PHE A 152 8.44 -0.68 -10.69
N ASN A 153 8.44 -1.99 -10.96
CA ASN A 153 7.31 -2.85 -10.70
C ASN A 153 7.74 -4.08 -9.90
N ILE A 154 6.91 -4.44 -8.92
CA ILE A 154 7.03 -5.68 -8.15
C ILE A 154 5.71 -6.42 -8.29
N SER A 155 5.78 -7.71 -8.58
CA SER A 155 4.62 -8.61 -8.58
C SER A 155 4.86 -9.73 -7.58
N GLN A 156 3.96 -9.85 -6.61
CA GLN A 156 3.96 -10.91 -5.61
C GLN A 156 2.89 -11.93 -5.95
N ASN A 157 3.28 -13.19 -6.16
CA ASN A 157 2.36 -14.31 -6.29
C ASN A 157 2.13 -14.94 -4.91
N MET A 158 0.89 -14.84 -4.42
CA MET A 158 0.51 -15.33 -3.09
C MET A 158 0.33 -16.85 -3.06
N ARG A 159 0.10 -17.49 -4.23
CA ARG A 159 -0.10 -18.93 -4.31
C ARG A 159 1.22 -19.68 -4.17
N ASP A 160 2.23 -19.21 -4.90
CA ASP A 160 3.55 -19.85 -4.96
C ASP A 160 4.56 -19.19 -4.02
N SER A 161 4.13 -18.17 -3.27
CA SER A 161 4.97 -17.36 -2.38
C SER A 161 6.21 -16.79 -3.09
N THR A 162 6.08 -16.46 -4.37
CA THR A 162 7.16 -15.92 -5.19
C THR A 162 7.05 -14.41 -5.35
N LEU A 163 8.19 -13.74 -5.43
CA LEU A 163 8.32 -12.32 -5.67
C LEU A 163 9.05 -12.10 -6.98
N SER A 164 8.38 -11.51 -7.96
CA SER A 164 8.98 -11.11 -9.23
C SER A 164 9.30 -9.62 -9.19
N LEU A 165 10.57 -9.31 -9.29
CA LEU A 165 11.09 -7.96 -9.33
C LEU A 165 11.44 -7.60 -10.77
N THR A 166 10.78 -6.59 -11.33
CA THR A 166 11.17 -6.04 -12.61
C THR A 166 12.16 -4.91 -12.38
N LEU A 167 13.35 -5.01 -12.98
CA LEU A 167 14.36 -3.97 -12.89
C LEU A 167 13.78 -2.62 -13.31
N PRO A 168 14.22 -1.52 -12.70
CA PRO A 168 13.74 -0.19 -13.05
C PRO A 168 13.96 0.07 -14.54
N SER A 169 12.88 0.35 -15.26
CA SER A 169 13.00 0.86 -16.62
C SER A 169 13.33 2.35 -16.57
N LEU A 170 14.38 2.74 -17.26
CA LEU A 170 14.74 4.13 -17.46
C LEU A 170 14.61 4.46 -18.94
N ASN A 171 13.68 5.34 -19.26
CA ASN A 171 13.50 5.79 -20.63
C ASN A 171 13.83 7.29 -20.72
N TRP A 172 14.86 7.58 -21.51
CA TRP A 172 15.26 8.95 -21.79
C TRP A 172 15.02 9.23 -23.27
N SER A 173 14.10 10.11 -23.57
CA SER A 173 13.77 10.51 -24.92
C SER A 173 14.14 11.97 -25.16
N VAL A 174 14.76 12.23 -26.30
CA VAL A 174 15.09 13.59 -26.76
C VAL A 174 14.23 13.88 -27.98
N SER A 175 13.42 14.94 -27.90
CA SER A 175 12.63 15.39 -29.04
C SER A 175 13.54 15.99 -30.10
N ARG A 176 13.06 15.98 -31.37
CA ARG A 176 13.85 16.45 -32.52
C ARG A 176 14.41 17.85 -32.27
N ILE A 177 15.73 17.96 -32.25
CA ILE A 177 16.48 19.20 -32.14
C ILE A 177 16.99 19.58 -33.55
N TYR A 178 16.83 20.83 -33.94
CA TYR A 178 17.36 21.37 -35.18
C TYR A 178 18.51 22.33 -34.87
N PRO A 179 19.76 21.84 -34.70
CA PRO A 179 20.87 22.65 -34.24
C PRO A 179 21.28 23.76 -35.27
N PHE A 180 20.95 23.55 -36.54
CA PHE A 180 21.31 24.48 -37.61
C PHE A 180 20.14 25.31 -38.16
N LYS A 181 19.00 25.31 -37.46
CA LYS A 181 17.87 26.15 -37.90
C LYS A 181 18.17 27.61 -37.64
N ARG A 182 18.51 28.38 -38.69
CA ARG A 182 18.62 29.82 -38.60
C ARG A 182 17.29 30.42 -38.12
N LYS A 183 17.32 31.24 -37.08
CA LYS A 183 16.19 32.10 -36.73
C LYS A 183 15.98 33.03 -37.92
N LYS A 184 14.85 32.95 -38.61
CA LYS A 184 14.45 33.99 -39.54
C LYS A 184 14.35 35.28 -38.71
N ALA A 185 15.20 36.25 -39.01
CA ALA A 185 14.99 37.62 -38.54
C ALA A 185 13.67 38.10 -39.18
N MET A 186 12.75 38.57 -38.34
CA MET A 186 11.63 39.37 -38.78
C MET A 186 12.14 40.78 -39.10
#